data_4f6672d12b4a602e8b003fe8d17af995
#
_entry.id   4f6672d12b4a602e8b003fe8d17af995
#
_cell.length_a   1.000
_cell.length_b   1.000
_cell.length_c   1.000
_cell.angle_alpha   90.00
_cell.angle_beta   90.00
_cell.angle_gamma   90.00
#
_symmetry.space_group_name_H-M   'P 1'
#
loop_
_entity.id
_entity.type
_entity.pdbx_description
1 polymer ?
#
loop_
_entity_poly.entity_id
_entity_poly.type
_entity_poly.pdbx_seq_one_letter_code
_entity_poly.pdbx_strand_id
1 'polypeptide(L)'
;EEGRTTAYFTFSSQMRPSLHQLRVYGPQNGFILDQDQETLIKLRGVRRKSYLERFISPLNLAQQYLENIAGNARSFMARDFHMSAGMHYLIELFYRSITHNGPVPLPYKEILLTAKIMDEIFEQIGDQHSSRRNH
;
A
#
# COMPACT_ATOMS: atom_id res chain seq x y z
N GLU A 1 17.72 1.66 18.41
CA GLU A 1 16.55 2.57 18.37
C GLU A 1 15.63 2.07 17.27
N GLU A 2 14.52 1.46 17.65
CA GLU A 2 13.46 1.07 16.70
C GLU A 2 12.89 2.33 16.09
N GLY A 3 13.14 2.54 14.79
CA GLY A 3 12.60 3.65 14.05
C GLY A 3 11.06 3.60 14.05
N ARG A 4 10.42 4.62 14.60
CA ARG A 4 8.94 4.72 14.60
C ARG A 4 8.46 4.93 13.18
N THR A 5 7.84 3.93 12.61
CA THR A 5 7.13 4.01 11.33
C THR A 5 5.64 4.07 11.60
N THR A 6 4.95 5.03 11.01
CA THR A 6 3.49 5.15 11.11
C THR A 6 2.87 4.80 9.76
N ALA A 7 1.92 3.90 9.75
CA ALA A 7 1.16 3.51 8.57
C ALA A 7 -0.32 3.87 8.76
N TYR A 8 -0.91 4.45 7.72
CA TYR A 8 -2.33 4.77 7.68
C TYR A 8 -3.00 3.92 6.61
N PHE A 9 -4.05 3.22 7.01
CA PHE A 9 -4.93 2.47 6.12
C PHE A 9 -6.28 3.14 6.07
N THR A 10 -6.77 3.41 4.89
CA THR A 10 -8.10 3.99 4.70
C THR A 10 -8.88 3.10 3.74
N PHE A 11 -9.98 2.54 4.23
CA PHE A 11 -10.93 1.77 3.44
C PHE A 11 -12.33 2.33 3.63
N SER A 12 -13.06 2.45 2.54
CA SER A 12 -14.47 2.80 2.61
C SER A 12 -15.22 2.18 1.44
N SER A 13 -16.26 1.41 1.73
CA SER A 13 -17.16 0.85 0.73
C SER A 13 -18.23 1.84 0.26
N GLN A 14 -18.41 2.96 0.96
CA GLN A 14 -19.47 3.95 0.71
C GLN A 14 -18.97 5.26 0.12
N MET A 15 -17.64 5.47 0.11
CA MET A 15 -17.06 6.67 -0.51
C MET A 15 -16.88 6.51 -2.01
N ARG A 16 -17.13 7.62 -2.72
CA ARG A 16 -16.84 7.69 -4.16
C ARG A 16 -16.02 8.96 -4.43
N PRO A 17 -14.91 8.87 -5.16
CA PRO A 17 -14.31 7.64 -5.72
C PRO A 17 -13.88 6.64 -4.62
N SER A 18 -13.83 5.35 -4.96
CA SER A 18 -13.27 4.32 -4.07
C SER A 18 -11.85 4.69 -3.66
N LEU A 19 -11.48 4.39 -2.42
CA LEU A 19 -10.16 4.74 -1.90
C LEU A 19 -9.50 3.50 -1.31
N HIS A 20 -8.62 2.87 -2.10
CA HIS A 20 -7.79 1.76 -1.65
C HIS A 20 -6.32 2.21 -1.62
N GLN A 21 -5.97 3.00 -0.61
CA GLN A 21 -4.63 3.55 -0.47
C GLN A 21 -3.94 3.05 0.79
N LEU A 22 -2.67 2.68 0.63
CA LEU A 22 -1.73 2.45 1.72
C LEU A 22 -0.73 3.61 1.77
N ARG A 23 -0.65 4.29 2.92
CA ARG A 23 0.31 5.36 3.16
C ARG A 23 1.24 4.96 4.30
N VAL A 24 2.52 4.95 4.03
CA VAL A 24 3.54 4.63 5.03
C VAL A 24 4.50 5.80 5.16
N TYR A 25 4.71 6.24 6.39
CA TYR A 25 5.61 7.34 6.72
C TYR A 25 6.68 6.85 7.68
N GLY A 26 7.93 7.03 7.29
CA GLY A 26 9.09 6.80 8.13
C GLY A 26 9.75 8.13 8.52
N PRO A 27 10.84 8.10 9.31
CA PRO A 27 11.49 9.31 9.81
C PRO A 27 12.16 10.16 8.72
N GLN A 28 12.43 9.62 7.55
CA GLN A 28 13.09 10.33 6.44
C GLN A 28 12.28 10.34 5.15
N ASN A 29 11.58 9.26 4.88
CA ASN A 29 10.87 9.05 3.63
C ASN A 29 9.54 8.35 3.89
N GLY A 30 8.64 8.40 2.91
CA GLY A 30 7.39 7.67 2.93
C GLY A 30 7.02 7.20 1.53
N PHE A 31 5.90 6.50 1.42
CA PHE A 31 5.31 6.19 0.14
C PHE A 31 3.78 6.15 0.22
N ILE A 32 3.16 6.36 -0.91
CA ILE A 32 1.73 6.17 -1.13
C ILE A 32 1.57 5.13 -2.22
N LEU A 33 0.88 4.05 -1.90
CA LEU A 33 0.44 3.05 -2.85
C LEU A 33 -1.06 3.24 -3.08
N ASP A 34 -1.47 3.48 -4.30
CA ASP A 34 -2.87 3.52 -4.71
C ASP A 34 -3.16 2.28 -5.55
N GLN A 35 -4.06 1.43 -5.05
CA GLN A 35 -4.37 0.15 -5.65
C GLN A 35 -5.33 0.29 -6.85
N ASP A 36 -6.21 1.30 -6.81
CA ASP A 36 -7.17 1.54 -7.89
C ASP A 36 -6.50 2.13 -9.12
N GLN A 37 -5.46 2.95 -8.91
CA GLN A 37 -4.69 3.58 -9.99
C GLN A 37 -3.41 2.81 -10.34
N GLU A 38 -3.09 1.76 -9.60
CA GLU A 38 -1.83 1.01 -9.70
C GLU A 38 -0.60 1.95 -9.70
N THR A 39 -0.58 2.90 -8.76
CA THR A 39 0.50 3.88 -8.67
C THR A 39 1.25 3.78 -7.35
N LEU A 40 2.58 3.91 -7.43
CA LEU A 40 3.47 3.99 -6.28
C LEU A 40 4.21 5.33 -6.30
N ILE A 41 3.93 6.17 -5.31
CA ILE A 41 4.56 7.49 -5.15
C ILE A 41 5.47 7.48 -3.94
N LYS A 42 6.74 7.78 -4.16
CA LYS A 42 7.74 7.91 -3.09
C LYS A 42 7.77 9.35 -2.59
N LEU A 43 7.51 9.51 -1.29
CA LEU A 43 7.60 10.80 -0.62
C LEU A 43 9.00 10.95 -0.02
N ARG A 44 9.70 12.00 -0.41
CA ARG A 44 11.00 12.32 0.19
C ARG A 44 10.82 13.39 1.26
N GLY A 45 11.41 13.17 2.42
CA GLY A 45 11.47 14.17 3.47
C GLY A 45 12.23 15.42 3.01
N VAL A 46 11.69 16.58 3.36
CA VAL A 46 12.28 17.90 3.02
C VAL A 46 13.61 18.07 3.73
N ARG A 47 14.69 18.10 2.98
CA ARG A 47 16.05 18.27 3.50
C ARG A 47 16.56 19.71 3.46
N ARG A 48 15.89 20.60 2.72
CA ARG A 48 16.36 21.97 2.49
C ARG A 48 15.23 22.99 2.65
N LYS A 49 15.46 24.01 3.45
CA LYS A 49 14.60 25.19 3.53
C LYS A 49 14.87 26.10 2.30
N SER A 50 14.43 25.71 1.13
CA SER A 50 14.59 26.51 -0.08
C SER A 50 13.23 26.80 -0.74
N TYR A 51 13.04 28.01 -1.19
CA TYR A 51 11.88 28.38 -2.02
C TYR A 51 11.77 27.51 -3.29
N LEU A 52 12.89 27.03 -3.81
CA LEU A 52 12.98 26.14 -4.97
C LEU A 52 12.30 24.79 -4.71
N GLU A 53 12.20 24.35 -3.46
CA GLU A 53 11.59 23.06 -3.12
C GLU A 53 10.08 23.04 -3.40
N ARG A 54 9.43 24.21 -3.36
CA ARG A 54 8.03 24.35 -3.77
C ARG A 54 7.79 24.02 -5.25
N PHE A 55 8.83 24.12 -6.07
CA PHE A 55 8.77 23.75 -7.50
C PHE A 55 9.32 22.35 -7.74
N ILE A 56 10.39 21.98 -7.06
CA ILE A 56 11.06 20.70 -7.25
C ILE A 56 10.19 19.54 -6.76
N SER A 57 9.53 19.70 -5.61
CA SER A 57 8.69 18.65 -5.04
C SER A 57 7.50 18.28 -5.95
N PRO A 58 6.68 19.22 -6.45
CA PRO A 58 5.62 18.93 -7.42
C PRO A 58 6.16 18.36 -8.73
N LEU A 59 7.32 18.79 -9.20
CA LEU A 59 7.92 18.29 -10.43
C LEU A 59 8.33 16.80 -10.27
N ASN A 60 8.95 16.46 -9.14
CA ASN A 60 9.30 15.07 -8.82
C ASN A 60 8.06 14.17 -8.72
N LEU A 61 6.96 14.69 -8.18
CA LEU A 61 5.70 13.95 -8.12
C LEU A 61 5.12 13.74 -9.53
N ALA A 62 5.11 14.78 -10.36
CA ALA A 62 4.65 14.69 -11.75
C ALA A 62 5.47 13.66 -12.54
N GLN A 63 6.80 13.66 -12.39
CA GLN A 63 7.66 12.66 -13.02
C GLN A 63 7.28 11.25 -12.57
N GLN A 64 7.08 11.01 -11.28
CA GLN A 64 6.69 9.69 -10.77
C GLN A 64 5.33 9.24 -11.32
N TYR A 65 4.36 10.16 -11.46
CA TYR A 65 3.09 9.84 -12.09
C TYR A 65 3.26 9.44 -13.56
N LEU A 66 4.10 10.14 -14.32
CA LEU A 66 4.40 9.78 -15.71
C LEU A 66 5.08 8.40 -15.80
N GLU A 67 6.01 8.09 -14.89
CA GLU A 67 6.66 6.78 -14.82
C GLU A 67 5.64 5.66 -14.53
N ASN A 68 4.70 5.89 -13.59
CA ASN A 68 3.63 4.94 -13.30
C ASN A 68 2.71 4.73 -14.51
N ILE A 69 2.31 5.82 -15.20
CA ILE A 69 1.49 5.73 -16.43
C ILE A 69 2.21 4.91 -17.51
N ALA A 70 3.50 5.16 -17.72
CA ALA A 70 4.29 4.40 -18.69
C ALA A 70 4.41 2.92 -18.29
N GLY A 71 4.56 2.63 -17.00
CA GLY A 71 4.55 1.27 -16.44
C GLY A 71 3.22 0.56 -16.71
N ASN A 72 2.11 1.20 -16.36
CA ASN A 72 0.76 0.65 -16.55
C ASN A 72 0.45 0.43 -18.04
N ALA A 73 0.84 1.38 -18.92
CA ALA A 73 0.68 1.22 -20.37
C ALA A 73 1.48 0.03 -20.90
N ARG A 74 2.71 -0.18 -20.40
CA ARG A 74 3.53 -1.32 -20.77
C ARG A 74 2.90 -2.64 -20.33
N SER A 75 2.42 -2.73 -19.09
CA SER A 75 1.73 -3.92 -18.56
C SER A 75 0.46 -4.21 -19.35
N PHE A 76 -0.30 -3.18 -19.73
CA PHE A 76 -1.48 -3.32 -20.58
C PHE A 76 -1.12 -3.89 -21.97
N MET A 77 -0.08 -3.35 -22.61
CA MET A 77 0.39 -3.86 -23.92
C MET A 77 0.92 -5.29 -23.83
N ALA A 78 1.55 -5.64 -22.73
CA ALA A 78 2.04 -7.00 -22.47
C ALA A 78 0.91 -7.99 -22.12
N ARG A 79 -0.34 -7.54 -22.03
CA ARG A 79 -1.50 -8.31 -21.53
C ARG A 79 -1.32 -8.86 -20.13
N ASP A 80 -0.50 -8.20 -19.33
CA ASP A 80 -0.19 -8.55 -17.94
C ASP A 80 -0.93 -7.62 -16.95
N PHE A 81 -1.95 -6.93 -17.43
CA PHE A 81 -2.78 -6.02 -16.67
C PHE A 81 -3.97 -6.78 -16.10
N HIS A 82 -3.82 -7.29 -14.87
CA HIS A 82 -4.85 -8.05 -14.18
C HIS A 82 -5.41 -7.26 -12.99
N MET A 83 -6.72 -7.12 -12.92
CA MET A 83 -7.43 -6.49 -11.79
C MET A 83 -7.09 -7.10 -10.42
N SER A 84 -6.49 -8.29 -10.39
CA SER A 84 -6.12 -9.02 -9.18
C SER A 84 -4.71 -9.60 -9.31
N ALA A 85 -3.76 -8.83 -9.86
CA ALA A 85 -2.39 -9.29 -10.10
C ALA A 85 -1.73 -9.94 -8.86
N GLY A 86 -1.94 -9.34 -7.68
CA GLY A 86 -1.42 -9.89 -6.42
C GLY A 86 -2.00 -11.26 -6.06
N MET A 87 -3.30 -11.47 -6.27
CA MET A 87 -3.94 -12.76 -6.03
C MET A 87 -3.47 -13.82 -7.03
N HIS A 88 -3.39 -13.45 -8.31
CA HIS A 88 -2.88 -14.34 -9.36
C HIS A 88 -1.45 -14.80 -9.04
N TYR A 89 -0.57 -13.87 -8.70
CA TYR A 89 0.80 -14.15 -8.32
C TYR A 89 0.90 -15.07 -7.09
N LEU A 90 0.07 -14.83 -6.07
CA LEU A 90 0.03 -15.67 -4.87
C LEU A 90 -0.41 -17.11 -5.19
N ILE A 91 -1.44 -17.27 -6.04
CA ILE A 91 -1.91 -18.57 -6.49
C ILE A 91 -0.82 -19.30 -7.29
N GLU A 92 -0.16 -18.60 -8.21
CA GLU A 92 0.95 -19.18 -8.99
C GLU A 92 2.09 -19.66 -8.08
N LEU A 93 2.51 -18.85 -7.11
CA LEU A 93 3.54 -19.25 -6.15
C LEU A 93 3.11 -20.44 -5.31
N PHE A 94 1.83 -20.49 -4.92
CA PHE A 94 1.29 -21.64 -4.18
C PHE A 94 1.34 -22.92 -5.00
N TYR A 95 0.91 -22.90 -6.26
CA TYR A 95 1.01 -24.07 -7.16
C TYR A 95 2.48 -24.47 -7.39
N ARG A 96 3.37 -23.52 -7.57
CA ARG A 96 4.81 -23.80 -7.69
C ARG A 96 5.38 -24.45 -6.44
N SER A 97 4.95 -24.03 -5.25
CA SER A 97 5.42 -24.64 -3.99
C SER A 97 5.02 -26.12 -3.89
N ILE A 98 3.83 -26.47 -4.39
CA ILE A 98 3.34 -27.87 -4.41
C ILE A 98 4.08 -28.69 -5.48
N THR A 99 4.16 -28.18 -6.71
CA THR A 99 4.70 -28.94 -7.85
C THR A 99 6.21 -29.11 -7.80
N HIS A 100 6.93 -28.17 -7.23
CA HIS A 100 8.40 -28.18 -7.16
C HIS A 100 8.93 -28.40 -5.73
N ASN A 101 8.03 -28.73 -4.79
CA ASN A 101 8.37 -28.94 -3.38
C ASN A 101 9.18 -27.75 -2.79
N GLY A 102 8.81 -26.52 -3.23
CA GLY A 102 9.42 -25.26 -2.85
C GLY A 102 8.86 -24.68 -1.53
N PRO A 103 9.42 -23.56 -1.04
CA PRO A 103 8.89 -22.90 0.13
C PRO A 103 7.46 -22.38 -0.12
N VAL A 104 6.62 -22.42 0.92
CA VAL A 104 5.28 -21.79 0.86
C VAL A 104 5.39 -20.29 0.63
N PRO A 105 4.56 -19.70 -0.23
CA PRO A 105 4.64 -18.27 -0.58
C PRO A 105 4.41 -17.33 0.60
N LEU A 106 3.61 -17.77 1.58
CA LEU A 106 3.37 -17.04 2.82
C LEU A 106 3.68 -17.95 4.01
N PRO A 107 4.74 -17.67 4.79
CA PRO A 107 5.01 -18.40 6.01
C PRO A 107 3.85 -18.29 7.00
N TYR A 108 3.55 -19.37 7.68
CA TYR A 108 2.44 -19.43 8.65
C TYR A 108 2.54 -18.33 9.72
N LYS A 109 3.75 -17.95 10.11
CA LYS A 109 4.01 -16.86 11.05
C LYS A 109 3.49 -15.50 10.53
N GLU A 110 3.61 -15.23 9.24
CA GLU A 110 3.12 -13.98 8.62
C GLU A 110 1.60 -13.96 8.54
N ILE A 111 0.98 -15.11 8.26
CA ILE A 111 -0.47 -15.24 8.28
C ILE A 111 -1.02 -14.93 9.69
N LEU A 112 -0.42 -15.53 10.73
CA LEU A 112 -0.81 -15.26 12.10
C LEU A 112 -0.59 -13.81 12.52
N LEU A 113 0.52 -13.20 12.08
CA LEU A 113 0.78 -11.79 12.35
C LEU A 113 -0.26 -10.89 11.70
N THR A 114 -0.62 -11.17 10.45
CA THR A 114 -1.66 -10.42 9.73
C THR A 114 -3.02 -10.56 10.42
N ALA A 115 -3.41 -11.77 10.82
CA ALA A 115 -4.64 -11.99 11.58
C ALA A 115 -4.66 -11.20 12.89
N LYS A 116 -3.56 -11.23 13.65
CA LYS A 116 -3.43 -10.48 14.91
C LYS A 116 -3.54 -8.97 14.71
N ILE A 117 -2.94 -8.42 13.64
CA ILE A 117 -3.07 -7.00 13.30
C ILE A 117 -4.52 -6.66 12.97
N MET A 118 -5.22 -7.53 12.25
CA MET A 118 -6.64 -7.32 11.92
C MET A 118 -7.51 -7.33 13.17
N ASP A 119 -7.30 -8.24 14.09
CA ASP A 119 -8.03 -8.30 15.37
C ASP A 119 -7.84 -7.00 16.16
N GLU A 120 -6.61 -6.52 16.29
CA GLU A 120 -6.29 -5.25 16.96
C GLU A 120 -7.01 -4.05 16.31
N ILE A 121 -7.09 -4.01 14.98
CA ILE A 121 -7.81 -2.95 14.25
C ILE A 121 -9.32 -3.03 14.54
N PHE A 122 -9.91 -4.22 14.56
CA PHE A 122 -11.33 -4.39 14.83
C PHE A 122 -11.69 -4.05 16.29
N GLU A 123 -10.84 -4.38 17.25
CA GLU A 123 -11.01 -3.97 18.64
C GLU A 123 -11.05 -2.44 18.78
N GLN A 124 -10.10 -1.73 18.16
CA GLN A 124 -10.07 -0.27 18.18
C GLN A 124 -11.31 0.37 17.55
N ILE A 125 -11.84 -0.21 16.47
CA ILE A 125 -13.08 0.26 15.83
C ILE A 125 -14.29 -0.03 16.72
N GLY A 126 -14.35 -1.18 17.36
CA GLY A 126 -15.42 -1.59 18.28
C GLY A 126 -15.53 -0.64 19.48
N ASP A 127 -14.40 -0.28 20.08
CA ASP A 127 -14.35 0.63 21.23
C ASP A 127 -14.80 2.05 20.86
N GLN A 128 -14.46 2.55 19.66
CA GLN A 128 -14.94 3.85 19.18
C GLN A 128 -16.45 3.88 18.98
N HIS A 129 -17.06 2.80 18.53
CA HIS A 129 -18.52 2.70 18.38
C HIS A 129 -19.26 2.62 19.71
N SER A 130 -18.68 1.95 20.70
CA SER A 130 -19.24 1.85 22.05
C SER A 130 -19.22 3.19 22.77
N SER A 131 -18.16 3.95 22.63
CA SER A 131 -17.99 5.28 23.23
C SER A 131 -18.96 6.32 22.66
N ARG A 132 -19.31 6.22 21.36
CA ARG A 132 -20.29 7.13 20.72
C ARG A 132 -21.74 6.85 21.05
N ARG A 133 -22.10 5.67 21.57
CA ARG A 133 -23.47 5.33 21.98
C ARG A 133 -23.82 5.82 23.39
N ASN A 134 -22.84 6.20 24.18
CA ASN A 134 -23.00 6.63 25.58
C ASN A 134 -23.00 8.16 25.74
N HIS A 135 -23.04 8.91 24.65
CA HIS A 135 -23.24 10.36 24.59
C HIS A 135 -24.46 10.70 23.73
#